data_4ef79893087c29bf305ea4bc19fc3445
#
_entry.id   4ef79893087c29bf305ea4bc19fc3445
#
_cell.length_a   1.000
_cell.length_b   1.000
_cell.length_c   1.000
_cell.angle_alpha   90.00
_cell.angle_beta   90.00
_cell.angle_gamma   90.00
#
_symmetry.space_group_name_H-M   'P 1'
#
loop_
_entity.id
_entity.type
_entity.pdbx_description
1 polymer ?
#
loop_
_entity_poly.entity_id
_entity_poly.type
_entity_poly.pdbx_seq_one_letter_code
_entity_poly.pdbx_strand_id
1 'polypeptide(L)'
;MSTVTSRPSRALPVAILATLALAACGPKGPPGGGHGGMPPALVAVQEVQPKTIAVEFEYPAQTAGSREAEVRARVSGILLRRNFEEGAAVRAGQSLFTLDSAPFEAAAARAEADVTGAEVRLANASRSSKRLKPLFEAKAISQKEYDDAVSGEEVAASDLKSARARLAEARLSQGYAKVEAPISGLTSRALKSEGSLIAGPQDLLTTVSQVDPIYVNFGLSETEQGNLKRDAAAGKLTLPKDGRFDVAVKFEDGRVYARTGKLVFTDVRVNNQTGTSDARAELPNPALEIRPGQFVRVVLKGAQRLNAITVPQRAVMEGAQGKMVYLLSKESTAMPRPVTVGEWSGSDWIITAGLEPGDKVIVDGLAKIFFPGAPVQVGDPNAAPPGAPGAPGKGPPAQPAKK
;
A
#
# COMPACT_ATOMS: atom_id res chain seq x y z
N MET A 1 -9.74 -46.75 -34.94
CA MET A 1 -10.50 -47.95 -34.58
C MET A 1 -11.48 -47.47 -33.49
N SER A 2 -12.77 -47.41 -33.60
CA SER A 2 -13.76 -48.00 -34.47
C SER A 2 -14.91 -46.98 -34.62
N THR A 3 -15.31 -46.85 -35.82
CA THR A 3 -16.57 -46.35 -36.36
C THR A 3 -17.77 -47.12 -35.84
N VAL A 4 -18.91 -46.44 -35.61
CA VAL A 4 -20.23 -46.97 -36.00
C VAL A 4 -21.17 -45.85 -36.34
N THR A 5 -21.55 -45.84 -37.57
CA THR A 5 -22.66 -45.22 -38.27
C THR A 5 -24.00 -45.85 -37.94
N SER A 6 -25.11 -45.09 -37.96
CA SER A 6 -26.32 -45.49 -38.67
C SER A 6 -27.37 -44.39 -38.78
N ARG A 7 -27.81 -44.16 -39.98
CA ARG A 7 -29.02 -43.52 -40.51
C ARG A 7 -30.17 -44.52 -40.60
N PRO A 8 -31.32 -44.21 -41.24
CA PRO A 8 -32.47 -43.31 -40.99
C PRO A 8 -33.84 -44.03 -41.16
N SER A 9 -34.95 -43.34 -40.99
CA SER A 9 -36.22 -43.69 -41.70
C SER A 9 -37.24 -42.55 -41.45
N ARG A 10 -37.65 -41.99 -42.44
CA ARG A 10 -38.72 -41.81 -43.41
C ARG A 10 -40.08 -42.35 -42.96
N ALA A 11 -41.12 -41.45 -42.97
CA ALA A 11 -42.43 -41.63 -43.61
C ALA A 11 -43.33 -40.40 -43.46
N LEU A 12 -43.69 -39.82 -44.56
CA LEU A 12 -44.90 -39.07 -44.91
C LEU A 12 -45.98 -40.12 -45.38
N PRO A 13 -47.21 -39.77 -45.76
CA PRO A 13 -48.11 -38.61 -45.60
C PRO A 13 -49.54 -39.03 -45.17
N VAL A 14 -50.54 -38.12 -45.07
CA VAL A 14 -51.87 -38.19 -45.78
C VAL A 14 -52.70 -36.95 -45.42
N ALA A 15 -53.13 -36.28 -46.48
CA ALA A 15 -54.11 -35.22 -46.49
C ALA A 15 -55.52 -35.71 -46.32
N ILE A 16 -56.46 -34.88 -45.76
CA ILE A 16 -57.84 -34.84 -46.18
C ILE A 16 -58.41 -33.41 -45.97
N LEU A 17 -58.93 -32.91 -47.02
CA LEU A 17 -59.71 -31.70 -47.32
C LEU A 17 -61.12 -31.87 -46.82
N ALA A 18 -61.70 -30.88 -46.10
CA ALA A 18 -63.16 -30.73 -46.06
C ALA A 18 -63.51 -29.27 -45.81
N THR A 19 -64.03 -28.65 -46.82
CA THR A 19 -64.78 -27.39 -46.94
C THR A 19 -66.10 -27.44 -46.18
N LEU A 20 -66.53 -26.33 -45.51
CA LEU A 20 -67.77 -25.65 -45.84
C LEU A 20 -67.97 -24.36 -45.03
N ALA A 21 -68.41 -23.35 -45.75
CA ALA A 21 -68.75 -22.03 -45.32
C ALA A 21 -70.02 -21.98 -44.47
N LEU A 22 -70.09 -21.04 -43.50
CA LEU A 22 -71.34 -20.42 -43.08
C LEU A 22 -71.10 -18.95 -42.77
N ALA A 23 -72.00 -18.16 -43.33
CA ALA A 23 -72.00 -16.72 -43.46
C ALA A 23 -72.31 -15.98 -42.12
N ALA A 24 -71.74 -14.81 -42.05
CA ALA A 24 -72.31 -13.49 -41.69
C ALA A 24 -73.23 -13.42 -40.44
N CYS A 25 -72.71 -12.69 -39.42
CA CYS A 25 -73.39 -11.54 -38.81
C CYS A 25 -72.39 -10.84 -37.86
N GLY A 26 -71.81 -9.69 -38.31
CA GLY A 26 -70.99 -8.82 -37.48
C GLY A 26 -71.89 -7.85 -36.68
N PRO A 27 -71.53 -7.54 -35.47
CA PRO A 27 -71.86 -6.24 -34.90
C PRO A 27 -70.67 -5.29 -35.16
N LYS A 28 -71.02 -4.10 -35.71
CA LYS A 28 -70.15 -2.95 -35.88
C LYS A 28 -69.43 -2.66 -34.55
N GLY A 29 -68.11 -2.94 -34.45
CA GLY A 29 -67.26 -2.39 -33.45
C GLY A 29 -67.14 -0.87 -33.54
N PRO A 30 -66.99 -0.17 -32.42
CA PRO A 30 -66.82 1.26 -32.43
C PRO A 30 -65.51 1.64 -33.13
N PRO A 31 -65.45 2.86 -33.72
CA PRO A 31 -64.28 3.34 -34.51
C PRO A 31 -63.04 3.37 -33.63
N GLY A 32 -61.94 2.97 -34.24
CA GLY A 32 -60.65 2.75 -33.63
C GLY A 32 -60.26 3.77 -32.57
N GLY A 33 -60.07 3.27 -31.38
CA GLY A 33 -59.35 3.96 -30.33
C GLY A 33 -57.91 4.12 -30.80
N GLY A 34 -57.49 5.38 -31.01
CA GLY A 34 -56.10 5.70 -31.19
C GLY A 34 -55.23 4.99 -30.17
N HIS A 35 -54.06 4.55 -30.57
CA HIS A 35 -53.03 4.07 -29.70
C HIS A 35 -52.86 5.10 -28.58
N GLY A 36 -53.45 4.83 -27.40
CA GLY A 36 -53.27 5.62 -26.22
C GLY A 36 -51.77 5.58 -25.89
N GLY A 37 -51.05 6.60 -26.39
CA GLY A 37 -49.65 6.76 -26.07
C GLY A 37 -49.52 6.74 -24.55
N MET A 38 -48.70 5.85 -24.03
CA MET A 38 -48.30 5.91 -22.63
C MET A 38 -47.96 7.37 -22.30
N PRO A 39 -48.46 7.91 -21.16
CA PRO A 39 -48.11 9.26 -20.79
C PRO A 39 -46.59 9.39 -20.75
N PRO A 40 -46.03 10.52 -21.25
CA PRO A 40 -44.58 10.68 -21.27
C PRO A 40 -44.00 10.51 -19.86
N ALA A 41 -42.93 9.71 -19.75
CA ALA A 41 -42.30 9.47 -18.45
C ALA A 41 -41.66 10.77 -17.96
N LEU A 42 -41.98 11.17 -16.74
CA LEU A 42 -41.29 12.28 -16.07
C LEU A 42 -39.85 11.87 -15.70
N VAL A 43 -38.90 12.65 -16.19
CA VAL A 43 -37.48 12.41 -16.03
C VAL A 43 -36.73 13.68 -15.58
N ALA A 44 -35.74 13.51 -14.72
CA ALA A 44 -34.80 14.59 -14.44
C ALA A 44 -33.63 14.53 -15.43
N VAL A 45 -33.22 15.68 -15.91
CA VAL A 45 -32.16 15.82 -16.92
C VAL A 45 -31.07 16.72 -16.38
N GLN A 46 -29.84 16.34 -16.63
CA GLN A 46 -28.64 17.14 -16.33
C GLN A 46 -27.88 17.38 -17.62
N GLU A 47 -27.60 18.64 -17.92
CA GLU A 47 -26.67 19.00 -19.00
C GLU A 47 -25.26 18.78 -18.56
N VAL A 48 -24.48 18.00 -19.31
CA VAL A 48 -23.12 17.71 -19.00
C VAL A 48 -22.18 18.80 -19.51
N GLN A 49 -21.35 19.29 -18.60
CA GLN A 49 -20.34 20.29 -18.90
C GLN A 49 -18.97 19.76 -18.49
N PRO A 50 -17.92 20.01 -19.29
CA PRO A 50 -16.56 19.64 -18.93
C PRO A 50 -16.09 20.45 -17.74
N LYS A 51 -15.56 19.77 -16.73
CA LYS A 51 -14.97 20.41 -15.54
C LYS A 51 -13.66 19.73 -15.17
N THR A 52 -12.78 20.49 -14.52
CA THR A 52 -11.57 19.90 -13.91
C THR A 52 -11.93 19.28 -12.59
N ILE A 53 -11.59 18.02 -12.41
CA ILE A 53 -11.89 17.26 -11.19
C ILE A 53 -10.63 16.62 -10.63
N ALA A 54 -10.53 16.61 -9.30
CA ALA A 54 -9.50 15.84 -8.62
C ALA A 54 -9.79 14.34 -8.79
N VAL A 55 -8.73 13.60 -9.06
CA VAL A 55 -8.78 12.13 -9.18
C VAL A 55 -7.92 11.53 -8.09
N GLU A 56 -8.44 10.51 -7.43
CA GLU A 56 -7.76 9.76 -6.40
C GLU A 56 -7.59 8.31 -6.87
N PHE A 57 -6.41 7.74 -6.59
CA PHE A 57 -6.12 6.34 -6.91
C PHE A 57 -5.96 5.55 -5.62
N GLU A 58 -6.70 4.47 -5.47
CA GLU A 58 -6.71 3.65 -4.25
C GLU A 58 -6.05 2.30 -4.52
N TYR A 59 -5.04 1.95 -3.69
CA TYR A 59 -4.29 0.69 -3.80
C TYR A 59 -4.26 -0.04 -2.46
N PRO A 60 -4.31 -1.39 -2.48
CA PRO A 60 -4.01 -2.19 -1.31
C PRO A 60 -2.54 -2.03 -0.96
N ALA A 61 -2.25 -1.91 0.33
CA ALA A 61 -0.92 -1.61 0.83
C ALA A 61 -0.63 -2.31 2.15
N GLN A 62 0.65 -2.45 2.47
CA GLN A 62 1.11 -2.94 3.76
C GLN A 62 2.10 -1.97 4.38
N THR A 63 1.94 -1.73 5.67
CA THR A 63 2.81 -0.85 6.44
C THR A 63 4.09 -1.58 6.86
N ALA A 64 5.19 -0.84 6.99
CA ALA A 64 6.47 -1.35 7.47
C ALA A 64 7.17 -0.27 8.30
N GLY A 65 8.06 -0.68 9.19
CA GLY A 65 8.95 0.27 9.85
C GLY A 65 9.83 1.00 8.83
N SER A 66 10.11 2.27 9.06
CA SER A 66 11.04 3.01 8.19
C SER A 66 12.46 2.45 8.26
N ARG A 67 12.82 1.88 9.40
CA ARG A 67 14.05 1.11 9.63
C ARG A 67 13.72 -0.05 10.54
N GLU A 68 14.22 -1.22 10.21
CA GLU A 68 14.13 -2.41 11.03
C GLU A 68 15.53 -2.98 11.23
N ALA A 69 15.86 -3.30 12.47
CA ALA A 69 17.14 -3.87 12.83
C ALA A 69 16.94 -5.13 13.67
N GLU A 70 17.49 -6.23 13.20
CA GLU A 70 17.59 -7.46 13.96
C GLU A 70 18.67 -7.31 15.03
N VAL A 71 18.33 -7.59 16.27
CA VAL A 71 19.25 -7.58 17.40
C VAL A 71 19.74 -9.01 17.63
N ARG A 72 21.01 -9.24 17.34
CA ARG A 72 21.68 -10.53 17.50
C ARG A 72 22.86 -10.38 18.44
N ALA A 73 23.16 -11.41 19.22
CA ALA A 73 24.38 -11.44 20.03
C ALA A 73 25.62 -11.57 19.11
N ARG A 74 26.71 -10.91 19.47
CA ARG A 74 27.98 -11.02 18.74
C ARG A 74 28.91 -12.07 19.36
N VAL A 75 28.65 -12.47 20.60
CA VAL A 75 29.39 -13.48 21.35
C VAL A 75 28.43 -14.52 21.89
N SER A 76 28.93 -15.73 22.14
CA SER A 76 28.18 -16.81 22.80
C SER A 76 28.25 -16.66 24.32
N GLY A 77 27.17 -17.04 25.01
CA GLY A 77 27.11 -16.98 26.47
C GLY A 77 25.72 -17.22 27.00
N ILE A 78 25.56 -17.29 28.31
CA ILE A 78 24.26 -17.43 28.97
C ILE A 78 23.59 -16.04 29.02
N LEU A 79 22.34 -15.96 28.65
CA LEU A 79 21.52 -14.74 28.78
C LEU A 79 21.16 -14.56 30.27
N LEU A 80 21.76 -13.59 30.94
CA LEU A 80 21.51 -13.34 32.36
C LEU A 80 20.25 -12.51 32.58
N ARG A 81 20.05 -11.46 31.77
CA ARG A 81 18.93 -10.51 31.97
C ARG A 81 18.52 -9.82 30.71
N ARG A 82 17.19 -9.59 30.58
CA ARG A 82 16.56 -8.68 29.64
C ARG A 82 16.38 -7.30 30.31
N ASN A 83 16.89 -6.24 29.68
CA ASN A 83 16.93 -4.89 30.24
C ASN A 83 15.87 -3.95 29.64
N PHE A 84 14.86 -4.46 28.96
CA PHE A 84 13.78 -3.69 28.34
C PHE A 84 12.43 -4.36 28.54
N GLU A 85 11.37 -3.61 28.38
CA GLU A 85 10.00 -4.13 28.28
C GLU A 85 9.64 -4.37 26.81
N GLU A 86 8.98 -5.50 26.54
CA GLU A 86 8.57 -5.86 25.19
C GLU A 86 7.51 -4.87 24.67
N GLY A 87 7.69 -4.39 23.44
CA GLY A 87 6.85 -3.36 22.86
C GLY A 87 7.17 -1.93 23.28
N ALA A 88 8.12 -1.73 24.20
CA ALA A 88 8.51 -0.40 24.66
C ALA A 88 9.45 0.30 23.67
N ALA A 89 9.46 1.63 23.74
CA ALA A 89 10.41 2.44 22.99
C ALA A 89 11.80 2.40 23.62
N VAL A 90 12.81 2.22 22.77
CA VAL A 90 14.22 2.20 23.16
C VAL A 90 15.04 3.18 22.34
N ARG A 91 16.16 3.65 22.87
CA ARG A 91 17.10 4.52 22.19
C ARG A 91 18.28 3.72 21.64
N ALA A 92 18.88 4.17 20.55
CA ALA A 92 20.14 3.62 20.07
C ALA A 92 21.21 3.64 21.18
N GLY A 93 21.97 2.55 21.36
CA GLY A 93 22.93 2.35 22.45
C GLY A 93 22.33 1.93 23.79
N GLN A 94 21.01 1.87 23.94
CA GLN A 94 20.38 1.35 25.15
C GLN A 94 20.62 -0.15 25.27
N SER A 95 21.03 -0.60 26.48
CA SER A 95 21.20 -2.03 26.76
C SER A 95 19.87 -2.77 26.69
N LEU A 96 19.81 -3.80 25.83
CA LEU A 96 18.63 -4.66 25.68
C LEU A 96 18.81 -5.99 26.43
N PHE A 97 19.99 -6.60 26.32
CA PHE A 97 20.27 -7.86 27.00
C PHE A 97 21.67 -7.83 27.63
N THR A 98 21.83 -8.59 28.68
CA THR A 98 23.11 -8.82 29.34
C THR A 98 23.42 -10.31 29.29
N LEU A 99 24.52 -10.66 28.64
CA LEU A 99 25.08 -12.00 28.66
C LEU A 99 26.08 -12.14 29.83
N ASP A 100 26.41 -13.37 30.22
CA ASP A 100 27.45 -13.64 31.20
C ASP A 100 28.79 -13.10 30.69
N SER A 101 29.33 -12.10 31.38
CA SER A 101 30.58 -11.43 31.03
C SER A 101 31.81 -12.07 31.72
N ALA A 102 31.60 -12.93 32.72
CA ALA A 102 32.71 -13.48 33.55
C ALA A 102 33.81 -14.16 32.71
N PRO A 103 33.53 -14.98 31.69
CA PRO A 103 34.59 -15.57 30.86
C PRO A 103 35.39 -14.53 30.09
N PHE A 104 34.73 -13.46 29.60
CA PHE A 104 35.36 -12.38 28.83
C PHE A 104 36.18 -11.46 29.74
N GLU A 105 35.73 -11.19 30.97
CA GLU A 105 36.46 -10.45 31.98
C GLU A 105 37.75 -11.15 32.34
N ALA A 106 37.69 -12.47 32.56
CA ALA A 106 38.87 -13.27 32.84
C ALA A 106 39.86 -13.28 31.66
N ALA A 107 39.37 -13.32 30.41
CA ALA A 107 40.20 -13.23 29.20
C ALA A 107 40.86 -11.86 29.07
N ALA A 108 40.13 -10.78 29.33
CA ALA A 108 40.66 -9.41 29.30
C ALA A 108 41.74 -9.21 30.40
N ALA A 109 41.49 -9.66 31.61
CA ALA A 109 42.48 -9.60 32.72
C ALA A 109 43.76 -10.35 32.39
N ARG A 110 43.67 -11.54 31.76
CA ARG A 110 44.85 -12.30 31.30
C ARG A 110 45.62 -11.51 30.24
N ALA A 111 44.95 -10.97 29.23
CA ALA A 111 45.60 -10.20 28.18
C ALA A 111 46.24 -8.90 28.72
N GLU A 112 45.68 -8.29 29.77
CA GLU A 112 46.26 -7.12 30.46
C GLU A 112 47.54 -7.47 31.19
N ALA A 113 47.59 -8.63 31.86
CA ALA A 113 48.81 -9.13 32.44
C ALA A 113 49.92 -9.41 31.41
N ASP A 114 49.53 -9.94 30.21
CA ASP A 114 50.46 -10.15 29.09
C ASP A 114 51.06 -8.83 28.58
N VAL A 115 50.26 -7.76 28.50
CA VAL A 115 50.72 -6.41 28.15
C VAL A 115 51.72 -5.91 29.18
N THR A 116 51.39 -6.00 30.45
CA THR A 116 52.30 -5.60 31.56
C THR A 116 53.64 -6.33 31.49
N GLY A 117 53.60 -7.64 31.24
CA GLY A 117 54.81 -8.44 31.06
C GLY A 117 55.64 -8.00 29.85
N ALA A 118 55.00 -7.68 28.73
CA ALA A 118 55.66 -7.16 27.51
C ALA A 118 56.27 -5.77 27.73
N GLU A 119 55.57 -4.88 28.45
CA GLU A 119 56.07 -3.55 28.82
C GLU A 119 57.37 -3.64 29.66
N VAL A 120 57.43 -4.56 30.64
CA VAL A 120 58.61 -4.78 31.41
C VAL A 120 59.77 -5.30 30.53
N ARG A 121 59.52 -6.25 29.63
CA ARG A 121 60.52 -6.75 28.66
C ARG A 121 61.07 -5.63 27.76
N LEU A 122 60.22 -4.81 27.20
CA LEU A 122 60.60 -3.68 26.38
C LEU A 122 61.44 -2.66 27.19
N ALA A 123 60.99 -2.33 28.41
CA ALA A 123 61.72 -1.42 29.28
C ALA A 123 63.12 -1.95 29.63
N ASN A 124 63.29 -3.26 29.80
CA ASN A 124 64.61 -3.89 30.04
C ASN A 124 65.50 -3.82 28.78
N ALA A 125 64.95 -4.19 27.58
CA ALA A 125 65.68 -4.15 26.31
C ALA A 125 66.09 -2.70 25.96
N SER A 126 65.18 -1.73 26.13
CA SER A 126 65.48 -0.30 25.89
C SER A 126 66.54 0.23 26.85
N ARG A 127 66.53 -0.15 28.12
CA ARG A 127 67.63 0.22 29.02
C ARG A 127 68.97 -0.37 28.59
N SER A 128 68.97 -1.61 28.07
CA SER A 128 70.20 -2.28 27.58
C SER A 128 70.75 -1.56 26.33
N SER A 129 69.88 -1.33 25.31
CA SER A 129 70.23 -0.61 24.08
C SER A 129 70.79 0.79 24.38
N LYS A 130 70.08 1.57 25.24
CA LYS A 130 70.53 2.91 25.66
C LYS A 130 71.84 2.91 26.39
N ARG A 131 72.12 1.90 27.19
CA ARG A 131 73.40 1.78 27.91
C ARG A 131 74.59 1.43 26.98
N LEU A 132 74.31 0.56 25.98
CA LEU A 132 75.33 0.12 25.03
C LEU A 132 75.66 1.17 23.96
N LYS A 133 74.71 2.04 23.63
CA LYS A 133 74.92 3.10 22.63
C LYS A 133 76.15 3.95 22.87
N PRO A 134 76.39 4.61 24.04
CA PRO A 134 77.56 5.42 24.27
C PRO A 134 78.85 4.58 24.31
N LEU A 135 78.78 3.31 24.74
CA LEU A 135 79.95 2.42 24.72
C LEU A 135 80.35 2.05 23.28
N PHE A 136 79.40 1.86 22.42
CA PHE A 136 79.67 1.67 20.99
C PHE A 136 80.26 2.93 20.34
N GLU A 137 79.70 4.09 20.61
CA GLU A 137 80.22 5.38 20.14
C GLU A 137 81.68 5.62 20.61
N ALA A 138 82.00 5.16 21.84
CA ALA A 138 83.35 5.19 22.39
C ALA A 138 84.25 4.03 21.88
N LYS A 139 83.76 3.15 20.96
CA LYS A 139 84.45 1.96 20.44
C LYS A 139 84.82 0.93 21.54
N ALA A 140 84.12 0.92 22.67
CA ALA A 140 84.38 0.01 23.80
C ALA A 140 83.69 -1.35 23.65
N ILE A 141 82.74 -1.50 22.69
CA ILE A 141 82.04 -2.73 22.36
C ILE A 141 82.05 -2.97 20.86
N SER A 142 81.72 -4.21 20.45
CA SER A 142 81.60 -4.56 19.04
C SER A 142 80.29 -4.05 18.40
N GLN A 143 80.29 -3.82 17.07
CA GLN A 143 79.11 -3.51 16.29
C GLN A 143 77.98 -4.54 16.51
N LYS A 144 78.39 -5.84 16.54
CA LYS A 144 77.44 -6.93 16.71
C LYS A 144 76.71 -6.83 18.06
N GLU A 145 77.40 -6.54 19.15
CA GLU A 145 76.78 -6.43 20.49
C GLU A 145 75.79 -5.27 20.56
N TYR A 146 76.06 -4.16 19.87
CA TYR A 146 75.13 -3.04 19.79
C TYR A 146 73.91 -3.38 18.92
N ASP A 147 74.14 -3.98 17.72
CA ASP A 147 73.06 -4.39 16.83
C ASP A 147 72.14 -5.46 17.45
N ASP A 148 72.68 -6.42 18.17
CA ASP A 148 71.95 -7.42 18.93
C ASP A 148 71.02 -6.75 19.99
N ALA A 149 71.51 -5.71 20.66
CA ALA A 149 70.72 -4.99 21.68
C ALA A 149 69.60 -4.13 21.04
N VAL A 150 69.87 -3.49 19.90
CA VAL A 150 68.87 -2.72 19.17
C VAL A 150 67.79 -3.66 18.59
N SER A 151 68.17 -4.76 17.98
CA SER A 151 67.26 -5.77 17.49
C SER A 151 66.44 -6.39 18.63
N GLY A 152 67.02 -6.60 19.80
CA GLY A 152 66.28 -7.06 20.97
C GLY A 152 65.23 -6.06 21.48
N GLU A 153 65.52 -4.73 21.37
CA GLU A 153 64.54 -3.69 21.69
C GLU A 153 63.39 -3.68 20.66
N GLU A 154 63.73 -3.80 19.37
CA GLU A 154 62.71 -3.85 18.30
C GLU A 154 61.79 -5.06 18.40
N VAL A 155 62.32 -6.25 18.72
CA VAL A 155 61.55 -7.47 19.00
C VAL A 155 60.63 -7.26 20.19
N ALA A 156 61.16 -6.72 21.32
CA ALA A 156 60.33 -6.47 22.50
C ALA A 156 59.25 -5.42 22.26
N ALA A 157 59.51 -4.43 21.44
CA ALA A 157 58.50 -3.44 20.99
C ALA A 157 57.39 -4.08 20.15
N SER A 158 57.75 -5.00 19.24
CA SER A 158 56.81 -5.76 18.43
C SER A 158 55.93 -6.69 19.29
N ASP A 159 56.54 -7.36 20.30
CA ASP A 159 55.82 -8.20 21.24
C ASP A 159 54.79 -7.41 22.07
N LEU A 160 55.15 -6.20 22.53
CA LEU A 160 54.23 -5.30 23.22
C LEU A 160 53.05 -4.89 22.31
N LYS A 161 53.33 -4.55 21.07
CA LYS A 161 52.30 -4.22 20.09
C LYS A 161 51.31 -5.39 19.89
N SER A 162 51.82 -6.61 19.79
CA SER A 162 51.01 -7.83 19.68
C SER A 162 50.17 -8.09 20.94
N ALA A 163 50.73 -7.93 22.12
CA ALA A 163 50.01 -8.08 23.39
C ALA A 163 48.86 -7.05 23.52
N ARG A 164 49.14 -5.79 23.15
CA ARG A 164 48.11 -4.73 23.15
C ARG A 164 46.98 -5.03 22.18
N ALA A 165 47.26 -5.59 21.01
CA ALA A 165 46.23 -5.99 20.04
C ALA A 165 45.32 -7.11 20.64
N ARG A 166 45.89 -8.10 21.31
CA ARG A 166 45.12 -9.15 21.99
C ARG A 166 44.27 -8.61 23.15
N LEU A 167 44.76 -7.66 23.91
CA LEU A 167 44.00 -7.00 24.97
C LEU A 167 42.80 -6.22 24.35
N ALA A 168 43.00 -5.53 23.23
CA ALA A 168 41.93 -4.82 22.55
C ALA A 168 40.83 -5.76 22.07
N GLU A 169 41.20 -6.93 21.52
CA GLU A 169 40.24 -7.98 21.09
C GLU A 169 39.46 -8.54 22.29
N ALA A 170 40.13 -8.84 23.41
CA ALA A 170 39.50 -9.35 24.60
C ALA A 170 38.49 -8.35 25.22
N ARG A 171 38.86 -7.07 25.27
CA ARG A 171 37.99 -5.98 25.73
C ARG A 171 36.78 -5.76 24.80
N LEU A 172 36.99 -5.88 23.48
CA LEU A 172 35.91 -5.81 22.51
C LEU A 172 34.90 -6.95 22.72
N SER A 173 35.37 -8.17 22.90
CA SER A 173 34.54 -9.34 23.21
C SER A 173 33.78 -9.18 24.51
N GLN A 174 34.40 -8.64 25.55
CA GLN A 174 33.75 -8.29 26.81
C GLN A 174 32.65 -7.26 26.62
N GLY A 175 32.88 -6.22 25.80
CA GLY A 175 31.86 -5.22 25.45
C GLY A 175 30.65 -5.82 24.74
N TYR A 176 30.84 -6.86 23.93
CA TYR A 176 29.75 -7.54 23.22
C TYR A 176 28.86 -8.41 24.13
N ALA A 177 29.27 -8.69 25.37
CA ALA A 177 28.39 -9.32 26.37
C ALA A 177 27.19 -8.42 26.74
N LYS A 178 27.29 -7.11 26.53
CA LYS A 178 26.20 -6.15 26.62
C LYS A 178 25.60 -5.92 25.22
N VAL A 179 24.45 -6.48 25.00
CA VAL A 179 23.74 -6.32 23.69
C VAL A 179 22.93 -5.03 23.71
N GLU A 180 23.25 -4.12 22.80
CA GLU A 180 22.63 -2.79 22.71
C GLU A 180 21.73 -2.64 21.48
N ALA A 181 20.77 -1.71 21.56
CA ALA A 181 19.89 -1.36 20.45
C ALA A 181 20.70 -0.65 19.35
N PRO A 182 20.68 -1.16 18.10
CA PRO A 182 21.40 -0.53 16.99
C PRO A 182 20.75 0.74 16.48
N ILE A 183 19.44 0.89 16.68
CA ILE A 183 18.61 2.04 16.28
C ILE A 183 17.63 2.39 17.41
N SER A 184 17.11 3.62 17.40
CA SER A 184 15.99 3.99 18.24
C SER A 184 14.68 3.53 17.59
N GLY A 185 13.74 2.99 18.36
CA GLY A 185 12.47 2.47 17.85
C GLY A 185 11.71 1.68 18.91
N LEU A 186 10.70 0.95 18.46
CA LEU A 186 9.94 0.01 19.30
C LEU A 186 10.57 -1.38 19.24
N THR A 187 10.69 -2.01 20.41
CA THR A 187 11.13 -3.39 20.50
C THR A 187 10.01 -4.36 20.20
N SER A 188 10.35 -5.48 19.56
CA SER A 188 9.49 -6.66 19.51
C SER A 188 9.62 -7.50 20.78
N ARG A 189 8.93 -8.64 20.81
CA ARG A 189 9.10 -9.64 21.88
C ARG A 189 10.53 -10.18 21.90
N ALA A 190 11.00 -10.59 23.06
CA ALA A 190 12.24 -11.37 23.20
C ALA A 190 12.01 -12.80 22.71
N LEU A 191 12.92 -13.29 21.87
CA LEU A 191 12.85 -14.64 21.31
C LEU A 191 13.61 -15.68 22.15
N LYS A 192 14.40 -15.21 23.10
CA LYS A 192 15.18 -16.03 24.04
C LYS A 192 14.88 -15.59 25.48
N SER A 193 14.74 -16.56 26.37
CA SER A 193 14.48 -16.34 27.81
C SER A 193 15.78 -16.22 28.60
N GLU A 194 15.72 -15.55 29.74
CA GLU A 194 16.80 -15.53 30.72
C GLU A 194 17.18 -16.97 31.13
N GLY A 195 18.47 -17.24 31.29
CA GLY A 195 19.02 -18.56 31.50
C GLY A 195 19.32 -19.36 30.23
N SER A 196 18.87 -18.92 29.06
CA SER A 196 19.14 -19.61 27.79
C SER A 196 20.57 -19.42 27.33
N LEU A 197 21.16 -20.49 26.78
CA LEU A 197 22.43 -20.40 26.06
C LEU A 197 22.21 -19.71 24.70
N ILE A 198 22.98 -18.68 24.46
CA ILE A 198 23.04 -17.95 23.18
C ILE A 198 24.27 -18.42 22.42
N ALA A 199 24.09 -18.93 21.21
CA ALA A 199 25.20 -19.46 20.40
C ALA A 199 25.98 -18.37 19.63
N GLY A 200 25.53 -17.10 19.66
CA GLY A 200 26.18 -15.97 19.01
C GLY A 200 25.34 -15.40 17.86
N PRO A 201 25.94 -15.01 16.70
CA PRO A 201 25.27 -14.27 15.63
C PRO A 201 24.08 -14.98 14.97
N GLN A 202 23.97 -16.31 15.12
CA GLN A 202 22.85 -17.09 14.60
C GLN A 202 21.56 -16.83 15.38
N ASP A 203 21.68 -16.49 16.67
CA ASP A 203 20.52 -16.29 17.52
C ASP A 203 19.96 -14.88 17.41
N LEU A 204 18.75 -14.80 16.86
CA LEU A 204 17.95 -13.58 16.89
C LEU A 204 17.35 -13.42 18.29
N LEU A 205 17.62 -12.29 18.94
CA LEU A 205 17.16 -11.99 20.30
C LEU A 205 15.86 -11.20 20.29
N THR A 206 15.78 -10.16 19.45
CA THR A 206 14.60 -9.32 19.22
C THR A 206 14.79 -8.49 17.94
N THR A 207 13.77 -7.76 17.54
CA THR A 207 13.84 -6.77 16.46
C THR A 207 13.49 -5.40 17.01
N VAL A 208 14.19 -4.38 16.57
CA VAL A 208 13.84 -2.97 16.86
C VAL A 208 13.39 -2.32 15.56
N SER A 209 12.17 -1.76 15.57
CA SER A 209 11.56 -1.12 14.40
C SER A 209 11.35 0.36 14.66
N GLN A 210 11.87 1.21 13.79
CA GLN A 210 11.55 2.64 13.78
C GLN A 210 10.20 2.80 13.09
N VAL A 211 9.20 3.31 13.80
CA VAL A 211 7.81 3.40 13.34
C VAL A 211 7.33 4.85 13.12
N ASP A 212 8.19 5.82 13.36
CA ASP A 212 7.99 7.22 13.01
C ASP A 212 9.28 7.76 12.37
N PRO A 213 9.24 8.14 11.07
CA PRO A 213 8.12 7.94 10.15
C PRO A 213 7.84 6.45 9.87
N ILE A 214 6.64 6.13 9.39
CA ILE A 214 6.27 4.78 8.94
C ILE A 214 6.23 4.70 7.42
N TYR A 215 6.62 3.58 6.86
CA TYR A 215 6.50 3.29 5.44
C TYR A 215 5.22 2.54 5.13
N VAL A 216 4.68 2.82 3.94
CA VAL A 216 3.56 2.09 3.37
C VAL A 216 3.96 1.64 1.98
N ASN A 217 4.05 0.33 1.78
CA ASN A 217 4.45 -0.30 0.53
C ASN A 217 3.21 -0.78 -0.22
N PHE A 218 3.17 -0.54 -1.52
CA PHE A 218 2.07 -0.95 -2.40
C PHE A 218 2.55 -1.17 -3.82
N GLY A 219 1.81 -1.95 -4.59
CA GLY A 219 2.11 -2.22 -6.00
C GLY A 219 1.32 -1.30 -6.93
N LEU A 220 1.99 -0.72 -7.89
CA LEU A 220 1.40 0.06 -8.99
C LEU A 220 1.38 -0.79 -10.26
N SER A 221 0.21 -1.04 -10.83
CA SER A 221 0.08 -1.77 -12.10
C SER A 221 0.77 -1.04 -13.25
N GLU A 222 1.62 -1.74 -14.01
CA GLU A 222 2.30 -1.17 -15.19
C GLU A 222 1.30 -0.71 -16.25
N THR A 223 0.23 -1.48 -16.46
CA THR A 223 -0.85 -1.11 -17.39
C THR A 223 -1.51 0.20 -16.99
N GLU A 224 -1.79 0.37 -15.69
CA GLU A 224 -2.41 1.60 -15.18
C GLU A 224 -1.48 2.79 -15.28
N GLN A 225 -0.20 2.63 -14.90
CA GLN A 225 0.82 3.68 -15.07
C GLN A 225 0.96 4.08 -16.54
N GLY A 226 0.94 3.12 -17.47
CA GLY A 226 0.98 3.37 -18.92
C GLY A 226 -0.23 4.17 -19.38
N ASN A 227 -1.42 3.89 -18.86
CA ASN A 227 -2.64 4.64 -19.15
C ASN A 227 -2.55 6.08 -18.61
N LEU A 228 -2.11 6.25 -17.36
CA LEU A 228 -1.94 7.57 -16.75
C LEU A 228 -0.94 8.43 -17.52
N LYS A 229 0.19 7.85 -17.93
CA LYS A 229 1.19 8.55 -18.75
C LYS A 229 0.64 8.97 -20.11
N ARG A 230 -0.16 8.11 -20.77
CA ARG A 230 -0.83 8.45 -22.06
C ARG A 230 -1.86 9.56 -21.89
N ASP A 231 -2.69 9.50 -20.84
CA ASP A 231 -3.69 10.52 -20.55
C ASP A 231 -3.03 11.87 -20.22
N ALA A 232 -1.91 11.83 -19.49
CA ALA A 232 -1.11 13.03 -19.19
C ALA A 232 -0.50 13.62 -20.48
N ALA A 233 0.09 12.80 -21.34
CA ALA A 233 0.64 13.23 -22.63
C ALA A 233 -0.42 13.79 -23.57
N ALA A 234 -1.65 13.27 -23.51
CA ALA A 234 -2.81 13.77 -24.27
C ALA A 234 -3.45 15.02 -23.65
N GLY A 235 -2.93 15.57 -22.54
CA GLY A 235 -3.48 16.73 -21.86
C GLY A 235 -4.84 16.50 -21.18
N LYS A 236 -5.23 15.24 -20.99
CA LYS A 236 -6.48 14.86 -20.31
C LYS A 236 -6.32 14.77 -18.80
N LEU A 237 -5.09 14.52 -18.34
CA LEU A 237 -4.75 14.35 -16.93
C LEU A 237 -3.54 15.23 -16.59
N THR A 238 -3.63 15.96 -15.48
CA THR A 238 -2.48 16.65 -14.88
C THR A 238 -2.02 15.85 -13.68
N LEU A 239 -0.76 15.41 -13.70
CA LEU A 239 -0.12 14.73 -12.58
C LEU A 239 0.57 15.76 -11.67
N PRO A 240 0.78 15.45 -10.39
CA PRO A 240 1.59 16.28 -9.49
C PRO A 240 2.98 16.51 -10.06
N LYS A 241 3.56 17.69 -9.79
CA LYS A 241 4.95 18.00 -10.16
C LYS A 241 5.88 16.97 -9.57
N ASP A 242 6.84 16.49 -10.36
CA ASP A 242 7.85 15.50 -9.98
C ASP A 242 7.28 14.13 -9.57
N GLY A 243 6.03 13.81 -9.92
CA GLY A 243 5.39 12.55 -9.54
C GLY A 243 5.15 12.37 -8.05
N ARG A 244 5.29 13.42 -7.25
CA ARG A 244 5.12 13.39 -5.78
C ARG A 244 3.65 13.52 -5.40
N PHE A 245 2.98 12.39 -5.38
CA PHE A 245 1.62 12.31 -4.87
C PHE A 245 1.58 12.52 -3.36
N ASP A 246 0.58 13.26 -2.90
CA ASP A 246 0.18 13.20 -1.51
C ASP A 246 -0.52 11.88 -1.23
N VAL A 247 -0.21 11.28 -0.08
CA VAL A 247 -0.66 9.94 0.27
C VAL A 247 -1.50 10.02 1.54
N ALA A 248 -2.76 9.61 1.44
CA ALA A 248 -3.60 9.34 2.59
C ALA A 248 -3.69 7.82 2.81
N VAL A 249 -3.83 7.41 4.06
CA VAL A 249 -4.04 6.01 4.43
C VAL A 249 -5.44 5.83 4.96
N LYS A 250 -6.11 4.81 4.47
CA LYS A 250 -7.43 4.38 4.88
C LYS A 250 -7.33 2.99 5.51
N PHE A 251 -7.81 2.87 6.74
CA PHE A 251 -7.87 1.60 7.45
C PHE A 251 -8.98 0.69 6.89
N GLU A 252 -8.94 -0.59 7.21
CA GLU A 252 -9.96 -1.55 6.77
C GLU A 252 -11.38 -1.22 7.28
N ASP A 253 -11.48 -0.55 8.44
CA ASP A 253 -12.74 -0.06 9.01
C ASP A 253 -13.31 1.19 8.30
N GLY A 254 -12.61 1.69 7.27
CA GLY A 254 -12.99 2.86 6.50
C GLY A 254 -12.53 4.20 7.09
N ARG A 255 -11.95 4.22 8.29
CA ARG A 255 -11.35 5.44 8.85
C ARG A 255 -10.16 5.89 8.02
N VAL A 256 -10.03 7.18 7.82
CA VAL A 256 -8.88 7.80 7.16
C VAL A 256 -7.91 8.29 8.23
N TYR A 257 -6.63 7.95 8.07
CA TYR A 257 -5.58 8.45 8.95
C TYR A 257 -5.47 9.97 8.83
N ALA A 258 -5.37 10.66 9.97
CA ALA A 258 -5.47 12.12 10.03
C ALA A 258 -4.29 12.85 9.37
N ARG A 259 -3.15 12.19 9.19
CA ARG A 259 -1.96 12.79 8.59
C ARG A 259 -1.75 12.25 7.18
N THR A 260 -1.28 13.12 6.30
CA THR A 260 -0.88 12.76 4.94
C THR A 260 0.62 12.56 4.87
N GLY A 261 1.03 11.62 4.06
CA GLY A 261 2.42 11.37 3.69
C GLY A 261 2.70 11.77 2.26
N LYS A 262 3.83 11.32 1.75
CA LYS A 262 4.25 11.55 0.37
C LYS A 262 4.77 10.25 -0.25
N LEU A 263 4.52 10.10 -1.54
CA LEU A 263 5.17 9.07 -2.34
C LEU A 263 6.66 9.41 -2.46
N VAL A 264 7.53 8.56 -1.92
CA VAL A 264 8.98 8.80 -1.85
C VAL A 264 9.78 7.92 -2.79
N PHE A 265 9.21 6.79 -3.21
CA PHE A 265 9.90 5.83 -4.06
C PHE A 265 8.91 5.07 -4.96
N THR A 266 9.32 4.85 -6.20
CA THR A 266 8.69 3.92 -7.14
C THR A 266 9.81 3.17 -7.84
N ASP A 267 9.77 1.83 -7.78
CA ASP A 267 10.79 0.99 -8.43
C ASP A 267 10.62 1.07 -9.96
N VAL A 268 11.76 1.10 -10.64
CA VAL A 268 11.81 1.02 -12.11
C VAL A 268 11.60 -0.40 -12.64
N ARG A 269 11.73 -1.40 -11.77
CA ARG A 269 11.53 -2.79 -12.11
C ARG A 269 10.07 -3.19 -11.94
N VAL A 270 9.60 -3.98 -12.88
CA VAL A 270 8.28 -4.61 -12.82
C VAL A 270 8.43 -6.04 -12.33
N ASN A 271 7.67 -6.41 -11.33
CA ASN A 271 7.58 -7.79 -10.87
C ASN A 271 6.81 -8.61 -11.93
N ASN A 272 7.50 -9.57 -12.55
CA ASN A 272 6.95 -10.37 -13.65
C ASN A 272 5.81 -11.30 -13.23
N GLN A 273 5.67 -11.58 -11.93
CA GLN A 273 4.59 -12.45 -11.41
C GLN A 273 3.28 -11.67 -11.22
N THR A 274 3.37 -10.40 -10.83
CA THR A 274 2.21 -9.57 -10.51
C THR A 274 1.92 -8.50 -11.55
N GLY A 275 2.88 -8.17 -12.41
CA GLY A 275 2.78 -7.07 -13.38
C GLY A 275 2.75 -5.69 -12.71
N THR A 276 3.29 -5.58 -11.50
CA THR A 276 3.31 -4.33 -10.72
C THR A 276 4.73 -3.87 -10.43
N SER A 277 4.93 -2.57 -10.29
CA SER A 277 6.12 -1.94 -9.73
C SER A 277 5.90 -1.60 -8.27
N ASP A 278 6.92 -1.85 -7.43
CA ASP A 278 6.83 -1.51 -6.01
C ASP A 278 6.91 0.01 -5.80
N ALA A 279 6.02 0.52 -4.99
CA ALA A 279 5.98 1.91 -4.57
C ALA A 279 5.97 2.02 -3.06
N ARG A 280 6.54 3.12 -2.55
CA ARG A 280 6.62 3.39 -1.11
C ARG A 280 6.23 4.81 -0.81
N ALA A 281 5.32 4.94 0.13
CA ALA A 281 5.01 6.23 0.76
C ALA A 281 5.60 6.30 2.17
N GLU A 282 5.92 7.51 2.60
CA GLU A 282 6.40 7.83 3.94
C GLU A 282 5.35 8.70 4.64
N LEU A 283 4.94 8.30 5.85
CA LEU A 283 3.95 9.02 6.65
C LEU A 283 4.49 9.30 8.05
N PRO A 284 4.23 10.51 8.60
CA PRO A 284 4.49 10.77 10.02
C PRO A 284 3.55 9.93 10.91
N ASN A 285 4.09 9.29 11.94
CA ASN A 285 3.32 8.42 12.84
C ASN A 285 3.68 8.65 14.33
N PRO A 286 3.67 9.91 14.82
CA PRO A 286 4.13 10.21 16.18
C PRO A 286 3.25 9.63 17.29
N ALA A 287 1.96 9.39 17.01
CA ALA A 287 1.04 8.75 17.95
C ALA A 287 1.10 7.20 17.90
N LEU A 288 1.92 6.62 17.04
CA LEU A 288 2.10 5.17 16.85
C LEU A 288 0.78 4.43 16.54
N GLU A 289 -0.18 5.12 15.89
CA GLU A 289 -1.48 4.55 15.52
C GLU A 289 -1.35 3.49 14.43
N ILE A 290 -0.43 3.71 13.48
CA ILE A 290 -0.15 2.75 12.42
C ILE A 290 0.98 1.84 12.91
N ARG A 291 0.74 0.53 12.85
CA ARG A 291 1.73 -0.48 13.25
C ARG A 291 2.37 -1.12 12.02
N PRO A 292 3.65 -1.50 12.07
CA PRO A 292 4.29 -2.29 11.02
C PRO A 292 3.54 -3.61 10.76
N GLY A 293 3.46 -4.03 9.50
CA GLY A 293 2.79 -5.27 9.09
C GLY A 293 1.28 -5.17 8.91
N GLN A 294 0.67 -4.01 9.17
CA GLN A 294 -0.77 -3.79 9.05
C GLN A 294 -1.17 -3.63 7.58
N PHE A 295 -2.29 -4.27 7.18
CA PHE A 295 -2.90 -4.02 5.89
C PHE A 295 -3.74 -2.75 5.93
N VAL A 296 -3.60 -1.94 4.90
CA VAL A 296 -4.27 -0.65 4.75
C VAL A 296 -4.56 -0.38 3.27
N ARG A 297 -5.30 0.66 2.97
CA ARG A 297 -5.44 1.19 1.62
C ARG A 297 -4.74 2.54 1.52
N VAL A 298 -3.94 2.69 0.49
CA VAL A 298 -3.30 3.96 0.13
C VAL A 298 -4.17 4.69 -0.87
N VAL A 299 -4.39 5.98 -0.63
CA VAL A 299 -5.08 6.88 -1.55
C VAL A 299 -4.09 7.93 -2.03
N LEU A 300 -3.70 7.85 -3.31
CA LEU A 300 -2.85 8.83 -3.97
C LEU A 300 -3.69 10.03 -4.40
N LYS A 301 -3.30 11.22 -3.97
CA LYS A 301 -3.98 12.49 -4.22
C LYS A 301 -3.09 13.46 -4.99
N GLY A 302 -3.73 14.40 -5.70
CA GLY A 302 -3.04 15.48 -6.39
C GLY A 302 -3.10 15.41 -7.91
N ALA A 303 -3.63 14.33 -8.49
CA ALA A 303 -3.93 14.27 -9.91
C ALA A 303 -5.23 15.02 -10.21
N GLN A 304 -5.32 15.64 -11.41
CA GLN A 304 -6.52 16.35 -11.86
C GLN A 304 -6.83 15.92 -13.30
N ARG A 305 -8.06 15.48 -13.54
CA ARG A 305 -8.54 15.20 -14.88
C ARG A 305 -9.19 16.47 -15.46
N LEU A 306 -8.63 16.91 -16.57
CA LEU A 306 -9.08 18.11 -17.27
C LEU A 306 -10.25 17.77 -18.20
N ASN A 307 -11.17 18.70 -18.35
CA ASN A 307 -12.33 18.57 -19.25
C ASN A 307 -13.14 17.26 -19.03
N ALA A 308 -13.21 16.81 -17.77
CA ALA A 308 -13.94 15.60 -17.42
C ALA A 308 -15.45 15.86 -17.44
N ILE A 309 -16.19 14.96 -18.07
CA ILE A 309 -17.65 14.89 -18.00
C ILE A 309 -18.01 13.91 -16.88
N THR A 310 -18.80 14.34 -15.92
CA THR A 310 -19.29 13.48 -14.83
C THR A 310 -20.78 13.29 -14.90
N VAL A 311 -21.22 12.08 -14.57
CA VAL A 311 -22.63 11.69 -14.56
C VAL A 311 -22.90 10.92 -13.27
N PRO A 312 -23.98 11.21 -12.52
CA PRO A 312 -24.34 10.46 -11.33
C PRO A 312 -24.42 8.95 -11.59
N GLN A 313 -23.94 8.15 -10.65
CA GLN A 313 -23.88 6.68 -10.79
C GLN A 313 -25.24 6.08 -11.18
N ARG A 314 -26.33 6.60 -10.62
CA ARG A 314 -27.71 6.17 -10.92
C ARG A 314 -28.16 6.39 -12.36
N ALA A 315 -27.47 7.25 -13.12
CA ALA A 315 -27.78 7.53 -14.52
C ALA A 315 -27.09 6.57 -15.49
N VAL A 316 -26.11 5.81 -15.02
CA VAL A 316 -25.37 4.83 -15.84
C VAL A 316 -25.98 3.46 -15.65
N MET A 317 -26.48 2.89 -16.73
CA MET A 317 -27.12 1.57 -16.77
C MET A 317 -26.20 0.54 -17.43
N GLU A 318 -26.41 -0.73 -17.11
CA GLU A 318 -25.75 -1.85 -17.78
C GLU A 318 -26.61 -2.33 -18.93
N GLY A 319 -26.10 -2.29 -20.17
CA GLY A 319 -26.77 -2.74 -21.37
C GLY A 319 -26.04 -3.93 -22.00
N ALA A 320 -26.60 -4.46 -23.07
CA ALA A 320 -26.05 -5.63 -23.80
C ALA A 320 -24.63 -5.41 -24.36
N GLN A 321 -24.25 -4.16 -24.60
CA GLN A 321 -22.94 -3.76 -25.17
C GLN A 321 -22.03 -3.08 -24.13
N GLY A 322 -22.35 -3.17 -22.85
CA GLY A 322 -21.64 -2.50 -21.76
C GLY A 322 -22.45 -1.36 -21.14
N LYS A 323 -21.74 -0.41 -20.53
CA LYS A 323 -22.40 0.70 -19.82
C LYS A 323 -22.96 1.72 -20.80
N MET A 324 -24.15 2.24 -20.47
CA MET A 324 -24.87 3.23 -21.28
C MET A 324 -25.59 4.27 -20.42
N VAL A 325 -25.90 5.40 -21.02
CA VAL A 325 -26.76 6.45 -20.47
C VAL A 325 -27.89 6.74 -21.44
N TYR A 326 -28.97 7.35 -20.95
CA TYR A 326 -30.01 7.86 -21.80
C TYR A 326 -29.86 9.38 -22.01
N LEU A 327 -29.85 9.81 -23.25
CA LEU A 327 -29.86 11.23 -23.63
C LEU A 327 -31.28 11.68 -23.96
N LEU A 328 -31.59 12.92 -23.62
CA LEU A 328 -32.80 13.59 -24.10
C LEU A 328 -32.58 14.11 -25.52
N SER A 329 -33.32 13.55 -26.49
CA SER A 329 -33.33 14.04 -27.86
C SER A 329 -34.09 15.39 -27.98
N LYS A 330 -33.84 16.12 -29.07
CA LYS A 330 -34.59 17.33 -29.41
C LYS A 330 -36.10 17.08 -29.56
N GLU A 331 -36.49 15.85 -29.84
CA GLU A 331 -37.88 15.39 -30.00
C GLU A 331 -38.50 14.91 -28.68
N SER A 332 -37.86 15.22 -27.52
CA SER A 332 -38.30 14.78 -26.20
C SER A 332 -38.42 13.26 -26.06
N THR A 333 -37.50 12.53 -26.64
CA THR A 333 -37.41 11.07 -26.56
C THR A 333 -36.13 10.64 -25.86
N ALA A 334 -36.16 9.51 -25.16
CA ALA A 334 -34.98 8.93 -24.44
C ALA A 334 -34.18 8.03 -25.39
N MET A 335 -32.98 8.45 -25.77
CA MET A 335 -32.09 7.71 -26.66
C MET A 335 -30.93 7.09 -25.88
N PRO A 336 -30.75 5.76 -25.93
CA PRO A 336 -29.62 5.12 -25.29
C PRO A 336 -28.33 5.45 -26.04
N ARG A 337 -27.28 5.80 -25.28
CA ARG A 337 -25.93 6.02 -25.81
C ARG A 337 -24.93 5.19 -25.04
N PRO A 338 -24.14 4.33 -25.70
CA PRO A 338 -23.04 3.61 -25.07
C PRO A 338 -22.00 4.61 -24.57
N VAL A 339 -21.47 4.36 -23.37
CA VAL A 339 -20.44 5.21 -22.75
C VAL A 339 -19.33 4.34 -22.16
N THR A 340 -18.12 4.88 -22.20
CA THR A 340 -16.99 4.31 -21.46
C THR A 340 -16.83 5.08 -20.16
N VAL A 341 -16.92 4.36 -19.03
CA VAL A 341 -16.71 4.94 -17.72
C VAL A 341 -15.25 4.78 -17.31
N GLY A 342 -14.75 5.75 -16.57
CA GLY A 342 -13.43 5.74 -15.94
C GLY A 342 -13.52 5.60 -14.43
N GLU A 343 -12.71 6.37 -13.71
CA GLU A 343 -12.65 6.39 -12.26
C GLU A 343 -13.89 7.05 -11.64
N TRP A 344 -14.07 6.86 -10.37
CA TRP A 344 -15.13 7.50 -9.59
C TRP A 344 -14.65 8.86 -9.07
N SER A 345 -15.56 9.82 -9.05
CA SER A 345 -15.38 11.11 -8.39
C SER A 345 -16.55 11.34 -7.42
N GLY A 346 -16.38 10.97 -6.17
CA GLY A 346 -17.46 10.98 -5.18
C GLY A 346 -18.58 10.00 -5.56
N SER A 347 -19.81 10.51 -5.82
CA SER A 347 -20.99 9.73 -6.24
C SER A 347 -21.15 9.64 -7.76
N ASP A 348 -20.23 10.24 -8.53
CA ASP A 348 -20.36 10.37 -9.97
C ASP A 348 -19.33 9.49 -10.71
N TRP A 349 -19.72 8.94 -11.86
CA TRP A 349 -18.82 8.36 -12.83
C TRP A 349 -18.17 9.43 -13.71
N ILE A 350 -16.88 9.33 -13.93
CA ILE A 350 -16.19 10.07 -14.98
C ILE A 350 -16.41 9.34 -16.29
N ILE A 351 -16.96 10.03 -17.29
CA ILE A 351 -17.16 9.45 -18.62
C ILE A 351 -15.95 9.80 -19.48
N THR A 352 -15.25 8.76 -19.94
CA THR A 352 -14.03 8.90 -20.75
C THR A 352 -14.30 8.94 -22.25
N ALA A 353 -15.45 8.37 -22.69
CA ALA A 353 -15.89 8.42 -24.08
C ALA A 353 -17.42 8.22 -24.18
N GLY A 354 -18.01 8.75 -25.24
CA GLY A 354 -19.45 8.57 -25.58
C GLY A 354 -20.36 9.76 -25.27
N LEU A 355 -19.88 10.77 -24.52
CA LEU A 355 -20.61 12.01 -24.28
C LEU A 355 -19.87 13.23 -24.84
N GLU A 356 -20.61 14.22 -25.28
CA GLU A 356 -20.12 15.51 -25.73
C GLU A 356 -20.58 16.63 -24.79
N PRO A 357 -19.81 17.74 -24.69
CA PRO A 357 -20.23 18.91 -23.93
C PRO A 357 -21.61 19.43 -24.43
N GLY A 358 -22.55 19.64 -23.51
CA GLY A 358 -23.90 20.09 -23.81
C GLY A 358 -24.94 18.96 -24.01
N ASP A 359 -24.51 17.69 -23.97
CA ASP A 359 -25.42 16.55 -23.96
C ASP A 359 -26.33 16.61 -22.72
N LYS A 360 -27.62 16.33 -22.92
CA LYS A 360 -28.61 16.29 -21.83
C LYS A 360 -28.85 14.85 -21.40
N VAL A 361 -28.19 14.45 -20.31
CA VAL A 361 -28.28 13.10 -19.75
C VAL A 361 -29.46 12.99 -18.79
N ILE A 362 -30.26 11.95 -18.95
CA ILE A 362 -31.35 11.63 -18.03
C ILE A 362 -30.73 11.01 -16.77
N VAL A 363 -30.87 11.70 -15.64
CA VAL A 363 -30.21 11.30 -14.35
C VAL A 363 -31.18 10.65 -13.38
N ASP A 364 -32.50 10.80 -13.58
CA ASP A 364 -33.50 10.17 -12.74
C ASP A 364 -34.78 9.86 -13.55
N GLY A 365 -35.62 8.94 -13.09
CA GLY A 365 -36.81 8.48 -13.78
C GLY A 365 -36.55 7.36 -14.81
N LEU A 366 -35.34 6.80 -14.88
CA LEU A 366 -34.95 5.77 -15.85
C LEU A 366 -35.81 4.51 -15.78
N ALA A 367 -36.29 4.13 -14.60
CA ALA A 367 -37.19 2.99 -14.44
C ALA A 367 -38.56 3.12 -15.15
N LYS A 368 -38.91 4.33 -15.57
CA LYS A 368 -40.15 4.63 -16.31
C LYS A 368 -39.95 4.59 -17.82
N ILE A 369 -38.72 4.38 -18.30
CA ILE A 369 -38.37 4.28 -19.71
C ILE A 369 -38.34 2.80 -20.09
N PHE A 370 -39.39 2.33 -20.78
CA PHE A 370 -39.55 0.90 -21.07
C PHE A 370 -38.88 0.46 -22.38
N PHE A 371 -38.63 1.38 -23.32
CA PHE A 371 -37.98 1.08 -24.59
C PHE A 371 -37.18 2.27 -25.12
N PRO A 372 -36.18 2.04 -25.95
CA PRO A 372 -35.42 3.09 -26.63
C PRO A 372 -36.35 3.97 -27.50
N GLY A 373 -36.21 5.30 -27.40
CA GLY A 373 -37.07 6.24 -28.11
C GLY A 373 -38.40 6.54 -27.40
N ALA A 374 -38.60 6.07 -26.15
CA ALA A 374 -39.80 6.39 -25.40
C ALA A 374 -39.96 7.91 -25.19
N PRO A 375 -41.19 8.47 -25.33
CA PRO A 375 -41.41 9.88 -25.06
C PRO A 375 -41.22 10.20 -23.57
N VAL A 376 -40.49 11.27 -23.29
CA VAL A 376 -40.17 11.70 -21.91
C VAL A 376 -40.52 13.19 -21.75
N GLN A 377 -40.85 13.58 -20.55
CA GLN A 377 -41.08 14.96 -20.15
C GLN A 377 -40.11 15.33 -19.01
N VAL A 378 -39.44 16.45 -19.18
CA VAL A 378 -38.53 16.96 -18.15
C VAL A 378 -39.35 17.49 -16.98
N GLY A 379 -39.11 16.95 -15.81
CA GLY A 379 -39.77 17.32 -14.57
C GLY A 379 -39.21 16.55 -13.37
N ASP A 380 -39.78 16.77 -12.20
CA ASP A 380 -39.42 15.99 -11.02
C ASP A 380 -40.07 14.59 -11.17
N PRO A 381 -39.25 13.51 -11.28
CA PRO A 381 -39.76 12.15 -11.44
C PRO A 381 -40.51 11.63 -10.19
N ASN A 382 -40.39 12.33 -9.06
CA ASN A 382 -41.07 12.04 -7.80
C ASN A 382 -42.34 12.89 -7.62
N ALA A 383 -42.60 13.89 -8.52
CA ALA A 383 -43.84 14.62 -8.49
C ALA A 383 -45.02 13.72 -8.89
N ALA A 384 -46.16 13.86 -8.23
CA ALA A 384 -47.36 13.14 -8.57
C ALA A 384 -47.78 13.51 -10.00
N PRO A 385 -48.21 12.55 -10.86
CA PRO A 385 -48.62 12.82 -12.22
C PRO A 385 -49.76 13.84 -12.22
N PRO A 386 -49.74 14.85 -13.10
CA PRO A 386 -50.83 15.77 -13.22
C PRO A 386 -52.06 15.01 -13.71
N GLY A 387 -53.05 14.83 -12.86
CA GLY A 387 -54.32 14.16 -13.21
C GLY A 387 -54.74 13.00 -12.30
N ALA A 388 -54.04 12.69 -11.21
CA ALA A 388 -54.56 11.77 -10.25
C ALA A 388 -55.72 12.43 -9.46
N PRO A 389 -56.96 11.82 -9.39
CA PRO A 389 -58.04 12.35 -8.60
C PRO A 389 -57.56 12.41 -7.14
N GLY A 390 -57.68 13.57 -6.49
CA GLY A 390 -57.25 13.80 -5.13
C GLY A 390 -57.81 12.74 -4.18
N ALA A 391 -56.93 12.13 -3.42
CA ALA A 391 -57.33 11.30 -2.30
C ALA A 391 -58.19 12.10 -1.35
N PRO A 392 -59.29 11.54 -0.81
CA PRO A 392 -60.18 12.26 0.07
C PRO A 392 -59.42 12.71 1.32
N GLY A 393 -59.51 14.05 1.55
CA GLY A 393 -58.85 14.70 2.67
C GLY A 393 -59.19 14.02 3.98
N LYS A 394 -58.18 13.68 4.77
CA LYS A 394 -58.33 13.33 6.20
C LYS A 394 -58.96 14.53 6.90
N GLY A 395 -60.20 14.36 7.37
CA GLY A 395 -60.92 15.30 8.23
C GLY A 395 -60.10 15.67 9.47
N PRO A 396 -60.39 16.80 10.08
CA PRO A 396 -59.64 17.26 11.24
C PRO A 396 -59.77 16.31 12.44
N PRO A 397 -58.74 16.17 13.26
CA PRO A 397 -58.76 15.28 14.41
C PRO A 397 -59.78 15.75 15.46
N ALA A 398 -60.65 14.85 15.90
CA ALA A 398 -61.61 15.08 16.98
C ALA A 398 -60.85 15.39 18.27
N GLN A 399 -61.31 16.46 18.95
CA GLN A 399 -60.84 16.87 20.28
C GLN A 399 -61.24 15.78 21.33
N PRO A 400 -60.37 15.43 22.28
CA PRO A 400 -60.79 14.56 23.39
C PRO A 400 -61.64 15.33 24.40
N ALA A 401 -62.82 14.78 24.72
CA ALA A 401 -63.70 15.26 25.76
C ALA A 401 -63.04 15.12 27.13
N LYS A 402 -63.13 16.19 27.90
CA LYS A 402 -62.81 16.23 29.35
C LYS A 402 -63.76 15.34 30.12
N LYS A 403 -63.22 14.46 30.93
CA LYS A 403 -63.71 14.05 32.25
C LYS A 403 -62.54 13.85 33.18
#